data_d6ce4e59fa48f3fab01d04577eccff5d
#
_entry.id   d6ce4e59fa48f3fab01d04577eccff5d
#
_cell.length_a   1.000
_cell.length_b   1.000
_cell.length_c   1.000
_cell.angle_alpha   90.00
_cell.angle_beta   90.00
_cell.angle_gamma   90.00
#
_symmetry.space_group_name_H-M   'P 1'
#
loop_
_entity.id
_entity.type
_entity.pdbx_description
1 polymer ?
#
loop_
_entity_poly.entity_id
_entity_poly.type
_entity_poly.pdbx_seq_one_letter_code
_entity_poly.pdbx_strand_id
1 'polypeptide(L)'
;MVPLAHTASLKNYLAVAQQLDLNPYHLLSRVGLSQTQLNDLKQRIPVDKAITLLEESAQMSNCDVFGLHMAEQREIADFGELSLLLSYQYTLREALQTIVRYRNLLNNSLEIYIEEIDDTVVIREEVITTTCGYSRQATELALGITHRFCAALMMQKWRPLSVHFTHNPPNDLTLHRRIFGCALEFGSDFNGI
;
A
#
# COMPACT_ATOMS: atom_id res chain seq x y z
N MET A 1 5.41 -11.44 18.86
CA MET A 1 4.55 -12.10 17.84
C MET A 1 5.02 -11.57 16.49
N VAL A 2 5.21 -12.41 15.48
CA VAL A 2 5.64 -11.93 14.14
C VAL A 2 4.44 -11.30 13.43
N PRO A 3 4.51 -10.02 12.98
CA PRO A 3 3.44 -9.40 12.20
C PRO A 3 3.22 -10.18 10.90
N LEU A 4 1.95 -10.37 10.54
CA LEU A 4 1.57 -11.11 9.35
C LEU A 4 0.80 -10.21 8.40
N ALA A 5 1.16 -10.25 7.11
CA ALA A 5 0.41 -9.66 6.02
C ALA A 5 -0.40 -10.72 5.28
N HIS A 6 -1.55 -10.34 4.73
CA HIS A 6 -2.24 -11.18 3.75
C HIS A 6 -1.52 -11.12 2.40
N THR A 7 -1.46 -12.23 1.69
CA THR A 7 -0.91 -12.29 0.33
C THR A 7 -1.65 -11.38 -0.65
N ALA A 8 -2.91 -11.04 -0.35
CA ALA A 8 -3.65 -9.99 -1.05
C ALA A 8 -2.91 -8.65 -1.12
N SER A 9 -2.05 -8.31 -0.13
CA SER A 9 -1.21 -7.10 -0.20
C SER A 9 -0.22 -7.14 -1.37
N LEU A 10 0.19 -8.33 -1.81
CA LEU A 10 1.07 -8.56 -2.95
C LEU A 10 0.33 -8.82 -4.27
N LYS A 11 -0.97 -8.57 -4.32
CA LYS A 11 -1.71 -8.64 -5.59
C LYS A 11 -1.06 -7.72 -6.63
N ASN A 12 -1.02 -8.16 -7.88
CA ASN A 12 -0.33 -7.52 -9.00
C ASN A 12 1.21 -7.57 -8.97
N TYR A 13 1.83 -8.13 -7.92
CA TYR A 13 3.28 -8.25 -7.84
C TYR A 13 3.89 -8.93 -9.06
N LEU A 14 3.34 -10.10 -9.47
CA LEU A 14 3.87 -10.87 -10.61
C LEU A 14 3.84 -10.05 -11.91
N ALA A 15 2.72 -9.36 -12.16
CA ALA A 15 2.54 -8.55 -13.36
C ALA A 15 3.52 -7.36 -13.39
N VAL A 16 3.63 -6.62 -12.28
CA VAL A 16 4.54 -5.47 -12.18
C VAL A 16 6.00 -5.91 -12.31
N ALA A 17 6.39 -7.01 -11.64
CA ALA A 17 7.75 -7.53 -11.75
C ALA A 17 8.10 -7.91 -13.20
N GLN A 18 7.18 -8.57 -13.92
CA GLN A 18 7.36 -8.92 -15.33
C GLN A 18 7.41 -7.67 -16.24
N GLN A 19 6.60 -6.64 -15.99
CA GLN A 19 6.63 -5.37 -16.73
C GLN A 19 7.96 -4.62 -16.58
N LEU A 20 8.67 -4.88 -15.47
CA LEU A 20 9.98 -4.32 -15.16
C LEU A 20 11.15 -5.31 -15.46
N ASP A 21 10.92 -6.28 -16.35
CA ASP A 21 11.89 -7.26 -16.80
C ASP A 21 12.54 -8.11 -15.69
N LEU A 22 11.86 -8.26 -14.54
CA LEU A 22 12.29 -9.13 -13.46
C LEU A 22 11.77 -10.56 -13.65
N ASN A 23 12.51 -11.53 -13.10
CA ASN A 23 12.00 -12.87 -12.87
C ASN A 23 11.35 -12.97 -11.49
N PRO A 24 9.99 -12.85 -11.38
CA PRO A 24 9.31 -12.81 -10.09
C PRO A 24 9.47 -14.11 -9.30
N TYR A 25 9.60 -15.26 -9.98
CA TYR A 25 9.69 -16.56 -9.31
C TYR A 25 11.04 -16.74 -8.60
N HIS A 26 12.11 -16.22 -9.18
CA HIS A 26 13.41 -16.19 -8.54
C HIS A 26 13.41 -15.32 -7.28
N LEU A 27 12.81 -14.12 -7.34
CA LEU A 27 12.70 -13.21 -6.21
C LEU A 27 11.84 -13.80 -5.08
N LEU A 28 10.69 -14.40 -5.42
CA LEU A 28 9.84 -15.08 -4.45
C LEU A 28 10.62 -16.18 -3.71
N SER A 29 11.37 -17.02 -4.45
CA SER A 29 12.16 -18.09 -3.86
C SER A 29 13.23 -17.55 -2.90
N ARG A 30 13.87 -16.43 -3.22
CA ARG A 30 14.91 -15.80 -2.37
C ARG A 30 14.35 -15.41 -1.00
N VAL A 31 13.14 -14.90 -0.93
CA VAL A 31 12.49 -14.52 0.33
C VAL A 31 11.71 -15.68 0.97
N GLY A 32 11.76 -16.87 0.40
CA GLY A 32 11.06 -18.06 0.87
C GLY A 32 9.55 -17.93 0.75
N LEU A 33 9.08 -17.38 -0.37
CA LEU A 33 7.70 -17.35 -0.81
C LEU A 33 7.56 -18.14 -2.11
N SER A 34 6.31 -18.53 -2.45
CA SER A 34 6.00 -19.24 -3.68
C SER A 34 4.81 -18.61 -4.41
N GLN A 35 4.73 -18.84 -5.72
CA GLN A 35 3.56 -18.42 -6.50
C GLN A 35 2.26 -19.03 -5.97
N THR A 36 2.29 -20.27 -5.52
CA THR A 36 1.10 -20.95 -4.96
C THR A 36 0.57 -20.19 -3.75
N GLN A 37 1.47 -19.66 -2.89
CA GLN A 37 1.08 -18.83 -1.76
C GLN A 37 0.45 -17.51 -2.21
N LEU A 38 0.99 -16.85 -3.22
CA LEU A 38 0.43 -15.59 -3.73
C LEU A 38 -0.94 -15.76 -4.41
N ASN A 39 -1.22 -16.94 -4.96
CA ASN A 39 -2.51 -17.22 -5.58
C ASN A 39 -3.65 -17.40 -4.56
N ASP A 40 -3.33 -17.74 -3.31
CA ASP A 40 -4.30 -17.77 -2.21
C ASP A 40 -4.29 -16.42 -1.48
N LEU A 41 -5.17 -15.53 -1.87
CA LEU A 41 -5.25 -14.16 -1.34
C LEU A 41 -5.55 -14.08 0.17
N LYS A 42 -6.04 -15.17 0.77
CA LYS A 42 -6.32 -15.26 2.21
C LYS A 42 -5.15 -15.81 3.02
N GLN A 43 -4.11 -16.30 2.38
CA GLN A 43 -2.94 -16.81 3.09
C GLN A 43 -2.21 -15.67 3.80
N ARG A 44 -1.67 -15.98 4.99
CA ARG A 44 -0.86 -15.05 5.78
C ARG A 44 0.61 -15.38 5.62
N ILE A 45 1.41 -14.37 5.43
CA ILE A 45 2.87 -14.45 5.30
C ILE A 45 3.52 -13.48 6.29
N PRO A 46 4.74 -13.74 6.79
CA PRO A 46 5.49 -12.76 7.57
C PRO A 46 5.65 -11.44 6.79
N VAL A 47 5.32 -10.32 7.42
CA VAL A 47 5.38 -9.00 6.77
C VAL A 47 6.79 -8.68 6.26
N ASP A 48 7.81 -9.06 7.02
CA ASP A 48 9.21 -8.80 6.65
C ASP A 48 9.58 -9.47 5.31
N LYS A 49 8.99 -10.63 4.98
CA LYS A 49 9.17 -11.27 3.67
C LYS A 49 8.55 -10.45 2.54
N ALA A 50 7.36 -9.89 2.78
CA ALA A 50 6.70 -9.03 1.79
C ALA A 50 7.49 -7.74 1.58
N ILE A 51 7.95 -7.09 2.65
CA ILE A 51 8.79 -5.89 2.58
C ILE A 51 10.08 -6.19 1.82
N THR A 52 10.82 -7.23 2.21
CA THR A 52 12.07 -7.61 1.53
C THR A 52 11.85 -7.88 0.05
N LEU A 53 10.76 -8.57 -0.29
CA LEU A 53 10.41 -8.85 -1.70
C LEU A 53 10.24 -7.55 -2.50
N LEU A 54 9.52 -6.57 -1.95
CA LEU A 54 9.25 -5.29 -2.62
C LEU A 54 10.54 -4.47 -2.76
N GLU A 55 11.34 -4.37 -1.71
CA GLU A 55 12.60 -3.62 -1.72
C GLU A 55 13.65 -4.25 -2.66
N GLU A 56 13.81 -5.58 -2.64
CA GLU A 56 14.72 -6.28 -3.58
C GLU A 56 14.24 -6.13 -5.03
N SER A 57 12.92 -6.17 -5.26
CA SER A 57 12.35 -5.97 -6.60
C SER A 57 12.63 -4.55 -7.11
N ALA A 58 12.44 -3.54 -6.28
CA ALA A 58 12.77 -2.15 -6.62
C ALA A 58 14.26 -1.98 -6.95
N GLN A 59 15.13 -2.56 -6.12
CA GLN A 59 16.58 -2.50 -6.32
C GLN A 59 17.01 -3.20 -7.62
N MET A 60 16.51 -4.41 -7.88
CA MET A 60 16.92 -5.21 -9.03
C MET A 60 16.38 -4.67 -10.36
N SER A 61 15.21 -4.04 -10.35
CA SER A 61 14.65 -3.36 -11.54
C SER A 61 15.17 -1.94 -11.72
N ASN A 62 15.95 -1.43 -10.76
CA ASN A 62 16.34 -0.02 -10.70
C ASN A 62 15.10 0.93 -10.77
N CYS A 63 13.99 0.48 -10.18
CA CYS A 63 12.71 1.19 -10.16
C CYS A 63 12.41 1.65 -8.73
N ASP A 64 12.70 2.90 -8.43
CA ASP A 64 12.51 3.51 -7.10
C ASP A 64 11.05 3.55 -6.62
N VAL A 65 10.09 3.27 -7.48
CA VAL A 65 8.64 3.42 -7.24
C VAL A 65 7.86 2.13 -7.51
N PHE A 66 8.48 0.97 -7.25
CA PHE A 66 7.89 -0.35 -7.48
C PHE A 66 6.54 -0.52 -6.75
N GLY A 67 6.49 -0.10 -5.48
CA GLY A 67 5.26 -0.13 -4.67
C GLY A 67 4.13 0.70 -5.28
N LEU A 68 4.43 1.88 -5.81
CA LEU A 68 3.42 2.72 -6.48
C LEU A 68 2.93 2.11 -7.79
N HIS A 69 3.76 1.44 -8.57
CA HIS A 69 3.31 0.69 -9.74
C HIS A 69 2.30 -0.41 -9.37
N MET A 70 2.52 -1.09 -8.25
CA MET A 70 1.54 -2.07 -7.75
C MET A 70 0.25 -1.38 -7.29
N ALA A 71 0.36 -0.23 -6.60
CA ALA A 71 -0.81 0.53 -6.15
C ALA A 71 -1.64 1.03 -7.33
N GLU A 72 -1.02 1.48 -8.41
CA GLU A 72 -1.70 2.01 -9.61
C GLU A 72 -2.67 1.00 -10.24
N GLN A 73 -2.40 -0.30 -10.09
CA GLN A 73 -3.22 -1.38 -10.64
C GLN A 73 -4.30 -1.89 -9.67
N ARG A 74 -4.46 -1.27 -8.47
CA ARG A 74 -5.44 -1.70 -7.47
C ARG A 74 -6.85 -1.20 -7.78
N GLU A 75 -7.83 -2.04 -7.43
CA GLU A 75 -9.26 -1.75 -7.55
C GLU A 75 -9.97 -1.99 -6.22
N ILE A 76 -11.17 -1.40 -6.01
CA ILE A 76 -11.97 -1.64 -4.80
C ILE A 76 -12.30 -3.13 -4.62
N ALA A 77 -12.55 -3.85 -5.70
CA ALA A 77 -12.81 -5.29 -5.66
C ALA A 77 -11.67 -6.10 -5.03
N ASP A 78 -10.45 -5.56 -5.00
CA ASP A 78 -9.28 -6.21 -4.42
C ASP A 78 -9.32 -6.29 -2.89
N PHE A 79 -10.22 -5.54 -2.25
CA PHE A 79 -10.48 -5.65 -0.81
C PHE A 79 -11.32 -6.87 -0.43
N GLY A 80 -11.67 -7.74 -1.40
CA GLY A 80 -12.38 -8.98 -1.15
C GLY A 80 -13.73 -8.76 -0.46
N GLU A 81 -13.97 -9.49 0.64
CA GLU A 81 -15.23 -9.40 1.40
C GLU A 81 -15.49 -8.00 1.97
N LEU A 82 -14.44 -7.24 2.28
CA LEU A 82 -14.60 -5.88 2.77
C LEU A 82 -15.16 -4.94 1.70
N SER A 83 -14.92 -5.20 0.41
CA SER A 83 -15.49 -4.38 -0.69
C SER A 83 -17.01 -4.32 -0.63
N LEU A 84 -17.67 -5.40 -0.18
CA LEU A 84 -19.12 -5.43 0.01
C LEU A 84 -19.56 -4.49 1.15
N LEU A 85 -18.85 -4.51 2.29
CA LEU A 85 -19.15 -3.61 3.40
C LEU A 85 -18.96 -2.14 3.00
N LEU A 86 -17.93 -1.86 2.19
CA LEU A 86 -17.62 -0.52 1.72
C LEU A 86 -18.67 0.02 0.73
N SER A 87 -19.28 -0.85 -0.07
CA SER A 87 -20.33 -0.44 -1.01
C SER A 87 -21.62 0.04 -0.36
N TYR A 88 -21.82 -0.25 0.94
CA TYR A 88 -22.97 0.21 1.71
C TYR A 88 -22.71 1.48 2.52
N GLN A 89 -21.49 2.05 2.44
CA GLN A 89 -21.17 3.28 3.15
C GLN A 89 -21.60 4.49 2.33
N TYR A 90 -22.25 5.46 2.99
CA TYR A 90 -22.75 6.66 2.32
C TYR A 90 -21.73 7.80 2.27
N THR A 91 -20.73 7.75 3.14
CA THR A 91 -19.70 8.79 3.26
C THR A 91 -18.30 8.18 3.27
N LEU A 92 -17.30 8.95 2.82
CA LEU A 92 -15.89 8.54 2.91
C LEU A 92 -15.50 8.28 4.37
N ARG A 93 -16.00 9.09 5.32
CA ARG A 93 -15.77 8.90 6.75
C ARG A 93 -16.21 7.51 7.23
N GLU A 94 -17.44 7.12 6.92
CA GLU A 94 -17.98 5.80 7.29
C GLU A 94 -17.15 4.67 6.66
N ALA A 95 -16.74 4.83 5.40
CA ALA A 95 -15.91 3.87 4.71
C ALA A 95 -14.53 3.72 5.37
N LEU A 96 -13.87 4.83 5.70
CA LEU A 96 -12.58 4.82 6.40
C LEU A 96 -12.69 4.20 7.80
N GLN A 97 -13.74 4.55 8.57
CA GLN A 97 -14.01 3.93 9.87
C GLN A 97 -14.27 2.43 9.75
N THR A 98 -14.94 2.00 8.68
CA THR A 98 -15.15 0.57 8.39
C THR A 98 -13.83 -0.12 8.10
N ILE A 99 -12.93 0.47 7.32
CA ILE A 99 -11.59 -0.07 7.08
C ILE A 99 -10.83 -0.22 8.40
N VAL A 100 -10.77 0.83 9.22
CA VAL A 100 -10.08 0.79 10.52
C VAL A 100 -10.66 -0.30 11.41
N ARG A 101 -11.98 -0.42 11.49
CA ARG A 101 -12.67 -1.44 12.29
C ARG A 101 -12.36 -2.86 11.84
N TYR A 102 -12.28 -3.09 10.54
CA TYR A 102 -12.09 -4.42 9.95
C TYR A 102 -10.70 -4.62 9.34
N ARG A 103 -9.72 -3.77 9.71
CA ARG A 103 -8.34 -3.84 9.20
C ARG A 103 -7.71 -5.23 9.33
N ASN A 104 -8.05 -5.96 10.38
CA ASN A 104 -7.55 -7.32 10.60
C ASN A 104 -7.95 -8.31 9.50
N LEU A 105 -9.01 -8.01 8.72
CA LEU A 105 -9.40 -8.79 7.55
C LEU A 105 -8.52 -8.48 6.33
N LEU A 106 -7.87 -7.30 6.32
CA LEU A 106 -7.02 -6.85 5.24
C LEU A 106 -5.54 -7.14 5.52
N ASN A 107 -5.05 -6.64 6.67
CA ASN A 107 -3.63 -6.72 6.98
C ASN A 107 -3.38 -6.38 8.45
N ASN A 108 -2.72 -7.27 9.19
CA ASN A 108 -2.35 -7.02 10.59
C ASN A 108 -1.02 -6.27 10.72
N SER A 109 -0.36 -5.96 9.62
CA SER A 109 0.91 -5.25 9.57
C SER A 109 0.78 -3.80 9.08
N LEU A 110 -0.45 -3.31 8.92
CA LEU A 110 -0.72 -1.92 8.59
C LEU A 110 -1.65 -1.32 9.65
N GLU A 111 -1.16 -0.34 10.39
CA GLU A 111 -1.98 0.49 11.27
C GLU A 111 -2.45 1.74 10.51
N ILE A 112 -3.71 2.08 10.69
CA ILE A 112 -4.34 3.24 10.05
C ILE A 112 -5.00 4.07 11.15
N TYR A 113 -4.63 5.34 11.24
CA TYR A 113 -5.18 6.32 12.17
C TYR A 113 -5.88 7.42 11.39
N ILE A 114 -7.07 7.80 11.83
CA ILE A 114 -7.84 8.91 11.26
C ILE A 114 -7.88 10.00 12.32
N GLU A 115 -7.20 11.09 12.05
CA GLU A 115 -7.10 12.25 12.93
C GLU A 115 -7.86 13.42 12.30
N GLU A 116 -8.63 14.12 13.10
CA GLU A 116 -9.37 15.33 12.68
C GLU A 116 -8.73 16.53 13.36
N ILE A 117 -8.22 17.45 12.55
CA ILE A 117 -7.56 18.66 13.01
C ILE A 117 -8.23 19.84 12.30
N ASP A 118 -9.04 20.61 13.04
CA ASP A 118 -9.88 21.69 12.51
C ASP A 118 -10.76 21.18 11.33
N ASP A 119 -10.59 21.74 10.15
CA ASP A 119 -11.33 21.36 8.94
C ASP A 119 -10.60 20.31 8.07
N THR A 120 -9.53 19.74 8.60
CA THR A 120 -8.69 18.77 7.87
C THR A 120 -8.77 17.38 8.50
N VAL A 121 -8.84 16.36 7.66
CA VAL A 121 -8.72 14.96 8.08
C VAL A 121 -7.36 14.43 7.62
N VAL A 122 -6.62 13.86 8.55
CA VAL A 122 -5.34 13.20 8.28
C VAL A 122 -5.52 11.70 8.40
N ILE A 123 -5.18 10.96 7.35
CA ILE A 123 -5.15 9.49 7.33
C ILE A 123 -3.67 9.09 7.46
N ARG A 124 -3.25 8.71 8.67
CA ARG A 124 -1.88 8.24 8.93
C ARG A 124 -1.79 6.74 8.76
N GLU A 125 -0.69 6.29 8.20
CA GLU A 125 -0.42 4.88 7.98
C GLU A 125 0.96 4.50 8.52
N GLU A 126 1.03 3.36 9.20
CA GLU A 126 2.26 2.81 9.72
C GLU A 126 2.37 1.32 9.38
N VAL A 127 3.44 0.96 8.67
CA VAL A 127 3.77 -0.44 8.38
C VAL A 127 4.49 -1.03 9.58
N ILE A 128 3.84 -1.97 10.27
CA ILE A 128 4.39 -2.65 11.44
C ILE A 128 5.32 -3.77 10.99
N THR A 129 6.59 -3.65 11.34
CA THR A 129 7.65 -4.63 11.03
C THR A 129 8.42 -5.01 12.29
N THR A 130 9.02 -6.19 12.32
CA THR A 130 9.91 -6.62 13.41
C THR A 130 11.37 -6.27 13.15
N THR A 131 11.71 -5.92 11.93
CA THR A 131 13.06 -5.54 11.53
C THR A 131 13.19 -4.03 11.44
N CYS A 132 14.32 -3.47 11.93
CA CYS A 132 14.66 -2.06 11.72
C CYS A 132 15.04 -1.80 10.25
N GLY A 133 14.26 -2.34 9.33
CA GLY A 133 14.54 -2.29 7.91
C GLY A 133 13.83 -1.15 7.21
N TYR A 134 14.34 -0.83 6.04
CA TYR A 134 13.74 0.12 5.12
C TYR A 134 12.45 -0.48 4.54
N SER A 135 11.33 0.22 4.63
CA SER A 135 10.02 -0.25 4.18
C SER A 135 9.34 0.72 3.21
N ARG A 136 10.15 1.44 2.42
CA ARG A 136 9.66 2.48 1.52
C ARG A 136 8.64 1.96 0.52
N GLN A 137 8.94 0.85 -0.17
CA GLN A 137 8.04 0.32 -1.19
C GLN A 137 6.71 -0.13 -0.59
N ALA A 138 6.73 -0.71 0.62
CA ALA A 138 5.51 -1.09 1.32
C ALA A 138 4.70 0.13 1.77
N THR A 139 5.35 1.20 2.24
CA THR A 139 4.72 2.46 2.62
C THR A 139 4.09 3.15 1.41
N GLU A 140 4.83 3.29 0.31
CA GLU A 140 4.31 3.88 -0.93
C GLU A 140 3.14 3.06 -1.52
N LEU A 141 3.22 1.73 -1.45
CA LEU A 141 2.12 0.84 -1.84
C LEU A 141 0.87 1.10 -0.99
N ALA A 142 1.01 1.19 0.33
CA ALA A 142 -0.10 1.41 1.24
C ALA A 142 -0.78 2.77 0.98
N LEU A 143 -0.01 3.86 0.97
CA LEU A 143 -0.54 5.20 0.68
C LEU A 143 -1.17 5.30 -0.71
N GLY A 144 -0.56 4.68 -1.72
CA GLY A 144 -1.11 4.61 -3.07
C GLY A 144 -2.46 3.87 -3.12
N ILE A 145 -2.60 2.77 -2.38
CA ILE A 145 -3.86 2.02 -2.25
C ILE A 145 -4.92 2.88 -1.56
N THR A 146 -4.58 3.52 -0.44
CA THR A 146 -5.52 4.39 0.30
C THR A 146 -5.97 5.57 -0.56
N HIS A 147 -5.06 6.21 -1.28
CA HIS A 147 -5.41 7.26 -2.24
C HIS A 147 -6.41 6.77 -3.29
N ARG A 148 -6.12 5.64 -3.96
CA ARG A 148 -7.00 5.09 -4.99
C ARG A 148 -8.37 4.71 -4.44
N PHE A 149 -8.40 4.16 -3.22
CA PHE A 149 -9.62 3.82 -2.53
C PHE A 149 -10.49 5.08 -2.29
N CYS A 150 -9.93 6.13 -1.70
CA CYS A 150 -10.64 7.39 -1.47
C CYS A 150 -11.13 8.02 -2.79
N ALA A 151 -10.28 8.05 -3.80
CA ALA A 151 -10.64 8.58 -5.12
C ALA A 151 -11.78 7.80 -5.78
N ALA A 152 -11.76 6.47 -5.68
CA ALA A 152 -12.80 5.62 -6.26
C ALA A 152 -14.14 5.78 -5.56
N LEU A 153 -14.17 5.82 -4.21
CA LEU A 153 -15.39 6.07 -3.45
C LEU A 153 -16.00 7.44 -3.72
N MET A 154 -15.17 8.44 -3.95
CA MET A 154 -15.58 9.81 -4.24
C MET A 154 -15.73 10.07 -5.75
N MET A 155 -15.92 9.00 -6.54
CA MET A 155 -16.13 9.06 -8.00
C MET A 155 -15.06 9.91 -8.72
N GLN A 156 -13.78 9.77 -8.32
CA GLN A 156 -12.63 10.50 -8.86
C GLN A 156 -12.67 12.04 -8.68
N LYS A 157 -13.59 12.56 -7.88
CA LYS A 157 -13.69 13.99 -7.58
C LYS A 157 -12.84 14.41 -6.38
N TRP A 158 -12.43 13.44 -5.57
CA TRP A 158 -11.59 13.70 -4.41
C TRP A 158 -10.13 13.91 -4.81
N ARG A 159 -9.50 14.87 -4.14
CA ARG A 159 -8.05 15.10 -4.20
C ARG A 159 -7.57 15.40 -2.79
N PRO A 160 -6.46 14.81 -2.34
CA PRO A 160 -5.85 15.19 -1.07
C PRO A 160 -5.24 16.60 -1.14
N LEU A 161 -5.06 17.23 -0.01
CA LEU A 161 -4.30 18.49 0.10
C LEU A 161 -2.81 18.21 -0.07
N SER A 162 -2.32 17.18 0.62
CA SER A 162 -0.92 16.76 0.58
C SER A 162 -0.80 15.26 0.87
N VAL A 163 0.34 14.69 0.49
CA VAL A 163 0.76 13.34 0.90
C VAL A 163 2.14 13.45 1.52
N HIS A 164 2.28 12.84 2.70
CA HIS A 164 3.48 12.89 3.54
C HIS A 164 4.18 11.55 3.57
N PHE A 165 5.50 11.58 3.41
CA PHE A 165 6.39 10.42 3.45
C PHE A 165 7.52 10.67 4.44
N THR A 166 7.83 9.71 5.30
CA THR A 166 8.97 9.82 6.23
C THR A 166 10.32 9.62 5.55
N HIS A 167 10.35 8.97 4.40
CA HIS A 167 11.57 8.76 3.62
C HIS A 167 11.94 9.97 2.76
N ASN A 168 13.19 9.99 2.27
CA ASN A 168 13.65 11.00 1.32
C ASN A 168 13.00 10.81 -0.07
N PRO A 169 12.86 11.89 -0.87
CA PRO A 169 12.31 11.79 -2.22
C PRO A 169 13.20 10.92 -3.11
N PRO A 170 12.61 10.14 -4.04
CA PRO A 170 13.37 9.53 -5.14
C PRO A 170 13.83 10.59 -6.15
N ASN A 171 14.71 10.17 -7.06
CA ASN A 171 15.19 11.06 -8.12
C ASN A 171 14.10 11.49 -9.10
N ASP A 172 13.10 10.65 -9.35
CA ASP A 172 11.96 10.92 -10.23
C ASP A 172 10.64 10.84 -9.47
N LEU A 173 9.90 11.95 -9.49
CA LEU A 173 8.58 12.09 -8.86
C LEU A 173 7.42 12.01 -9.86
N THR A 174 7.67 11.64 -11.11
CA THR A 174 6.65 11.63 -12.17
C THR A 174 5.47 10.74 -11.80
N LEU A 175 5.73 9.52 -11.30
CA LEU A 175 4.68 8.60 -10.89
C LEU A 175 3.93 9.10 -9.64
N HIS A 176 4.64 9.64 -8.65
CA HIS A 176 4.02 10.21 -7.44
C HIS A 176 3.04 11.34 -7.82
N ARG A 177 3.48 12.28 -8.66
CA ARG A 177 2.63 13.40 -9.12
C ARG A 177 1.43 12.91 -9.91
N ARG A 178 1.60 11.88 -10.74
CA ARG A 178 0.51 11.30 -11.52
C ARG A 178 -0.53 10.61 -10.64
N ILE A 179 -0.12 9.86 -9.63
CA ILE A 179 -1.02 9.12 -8.75
C ILE A 179 -1.73 10.07 -7.78
N PHE A 180 -0.99 10.88 -7.05
CA PHE A 180 -1.55 11.67 -5.95
C PHE A 180 -2.15 13.01 -6.39
N GLY A 181 -1.56 13.67 -7.39
CA GLY A 181 -2.07 14.91 -7.97
C GLY A 181 -2.17 16.09 -7.00
N CYS A 182 -1.35 16.11 -5.95
CA CYS A 182 -1.34 17.11 -4.88
C CYS A 182 0.08 17.46 -4.44
N ALA A 183 0.22 18.25 -3.37
CA ALA A 183 1.51 18.51 -2.73
C ALA A 183 2.12 17.22 -2.16
N LEU A 184 3.43 17.05 -2.32
CA LEU A 184 4.20 15.88 -1.84
C LEU A 184 5.25 16.38 -0.87
N GLU A 185 5.18 15.88 0.37
CA GLU A 185 6.08 16.24 1.46
C GLU A 185 6.93 15.03 1.84
N PHE A 186 8.24 15.13 1.67
CA PHE A 186 9.20 14.07 2.01
C PHE A 186 10.00 14.46 3.25
N GLY A 187 10.53 13.46 3.98
CA GLY A 187 11.22 13.70 5.25
C GLY A 187 10.29 14.19 6.36
N SER A 188 9.01 13.89 6.24
CA SER A 188 7.98 14.23 7.23
C SER A 188 8.06 13.34 8.47
N ASP A 189 7.43 13.76 9.57
CA ASP A 189 7.38 13.01 10.82
C ASP A 189 6.44 11.79 10.76
N PHE A 190 5.60 11.69 9.72
CA PHE A 190 4.64 10.61 9.54
C PHE A 190 4.43 10.29 8.05
N ASN A 191 3.87 9.12 7.80
CA ASN A 191 3.34 8.72 6.49
C ASN A 191 1.83 8.90 6.50
N GLY A 192 1.26 9.61 5.51
CA GLY A 192 -0.18 9.88 5.51
C GLY A 192 -0.66 10.75 4.35
N ILE A 193 -1.95 10.90 4.33
CA ILE A 193 -2.69 11.71 3.35
C ILE A 193 -3.58 12.69 4.10
#